data_5d37798860f5746e8a105bf6c5c54629
#
_entry.id   5d37798860f5746e8a105bf6c5c54629
#
_cell.length_a   1.000
_cell.length_b   1.000
_cell.length_c   1.000
_cell.angle_alpha   90.00
_cell.angle_beta   90.00
_cell.angle_gamma   90.00
#
_symmetry.space_group_name_H-M   'P 1'
#
loop_
_entity.id
_entity.type
_entity.pdbx_description
1 polymer ?
#
loop_
_entity_poly.entity_id
_entity_poly.type
_entity_poly.pdbx_seq_one_letter_code
_entity_poly.pdbx_strand_id
1 'polypeptide(L)'
;MKKRIGIPVTTSGVTSIIEVGTNNDITNLFRPIMIQHAVSNNEALLFDETTGRAKRINRNELIEPVPQQEEIIVEQKDIDPVLHLINNAHKIKPESLEMSDIKWKYLVRSAVRGKNIMMVGPAGCGKTQAAKDLPKATNRPFFYFNLGATQDPRSTLIGNTHFKDGQTIFDSSAFVTAIQTKNAVILLDELSRAHPEAWNILMSVLDEGQRYLRLDEDIDSPTITVASGVSFIATANIGTEYTSTRVLDRALLDRFEIIEVDILSLSQEELLLTKRFPKSVSPNLIHSVADIADATRKEWRAEDGKLSTMVSTRMTVRVCELLADGFSLSEAAEVAILPFFDASGGTDSERTFVKQIIQKHMATEIKDIFNADSVDQVEQNPF
;
A
#
# COMPACT_ATOMS: atom_id res chain seq x y z
N MET A 1 -36.64 18.46 38.95
CA MET A 1 -35.81 19.67 38.92
C MET A 1 -34.59 19.38 38.07
N LYS A 2 -34.49 20.01 36.91
CA LYS A 2 -33.31 19.81 36.06
C LYS A 2 -32.24 20.82 36.45
N LYS A 3 -31.18 20.33 37.10
CA LYS A 3 -29.95 21.09 37.38
C LYS A 3 -28.87 20.62 36.43
N ARG A 4 -28.16 21.56 35.81
CA ARG A 4 -27.03 21.26 34.92
C ARG A 4 -25.75 21.62 35.63
N ILE A 5 -24.79 20.75 35.63
CA ILE A 5 -23.48 20.94 36.27
C ILE A 5 -22.42 21.02 35.18
N GLY A 6 -21.64 22.04 35.17
CA GLY A 6 -20.53 22.26 34.25
C GLY A 6 -19.20 22.37 34.97
N ILE A 7 -18.16 21.82 34.40
CA ILE A 7 -16.78 21.94 34.84
C ILE A 7 -15.97 22.78 33.84
N PRO A 8 -15.08 23.67 34.34
CA PRO A 8 -14.21 24.44 33.47
C PRO A 8 -13.15 23.55 32.83
N VAL A 9 -12.95 23.68 31.53
CA VAL A 9 -11.89 23.04 30.74
C VAL A 9 -11.15 24.12 29.98
N THR A 10 -9.85 24.26 30.18
CA THR A 10 -9.04 25.24 29.47
C THR A 10 -8.21 24.54 28.39
N THR A 11 -8.42 24.94 27.14
CA THR A 11 -7.64 24.44 26.00
C THR A 11 -7.09 25.64 25.23
N SER A 12 -5.79 25.70 25.04
CA SER A 12 -5.11 26.80 24.30
C SER A 12 -5.44 28.20 24.81
N GLY A 13 -5.58 28.36 26.15
CA GLY A 13 -5.87 29.67 26.75
C GLY A 13 -7.33 30.11 26.75
N VAL A 14 -8.22 29.32 26.21
CA VAL A 14 -9.67 29.55 26.23
C VAL A 14 -10.32 28.58 27.20
N THR A 15 -11.11 29.13 28.16
CA THR A 15 -11.84 28.31 29.12
C THR A 15 -13.29 28.13 28.69
N SER A 16 -13.70 26.89 28.48
CA SER A 16 -15.08 26.47 28.20
C SER A 16 -15.66 25.72 29.39
N ILE A 17 -16.99 25.75 29.54
CA ILE A 17 -17.69 25.00 30.57
C ILE A 17 -18.35 23.79 29.93
N ILE A 18 -17.88 22.62 30.31
CA ILE A 18 -18.36 21.35 29.75
C ILE A 18 -19.31 20.70 30.75
N GLU A 19 -20.47 20.28 30.27
CA GLU A 19 -21.52 19.66 31.09
C GLU A 19 -21.11 18.25 31.53
N VAL A 20 -21.22 17.98 32.82
CA VAL A 20 -20.93 16.67 33.40
C VAL A 20 -21.97 15.64 32.93
N GLY A 21 -21.49 14.55 32.33
CA GLY A 21 -22.32 13.44 31.86
C GLY A 21 -22.72 13.48 30.39
N THR A 22 -22.71 14.66 29.73
CA THR A 22 -23.09 14.77 28.29
C THR A 22 -21.95 15.23 27.38
N ASN A 23 -20.86 15.77 27.96
CA ASN A 23 -19.74 16.38 27.25
C ASN A 23 -20.13 17.59 26.33
N ASN A 24 -21.31 18.16 26.53
CA ASN A 24 -21.74 19.33 25.77
C ASN A 24 -21.09 20.60 26.28
N ASP A 25 -20.74 21.52 25.39
CA ASP A 25 -20.31 22.87 25.76
C ASP A 25 -21.54 23.70 26.18
N ILE A 26 -21.60 24.08 27.46
CA ILE A 26 -22.66 24.89 28.06
C ILE A 26 -22.14 26.24 28.57
N THR A 27 -21.02 26.71 28.06
CA THR A 27 -20.37 27.98 28.42
C THR A 27 -21.35 29.16 28.41
N ASN A 28 -22.26 29.18 27.45
CA ASN A 28 -23.21 30.28 27.31
C ASN A 28 -24.14 30.45 28.52
N LEU A 29 -24.46 29.38 29.26
CA LEU A 29 -25.31 29.45 30.45
C LEU A 29 -24.61 30.14 31.64
N PHE A 30 -23.27 30.19 31.62
CA PHE A 30 -22.45 30.68 32.68
C PHE A 30 -21.70 31.98 32.34
N ARG A 31 -21.89 32.54 31.16
CA ARG A 31 -21.25 33.82 30.76
C ARG A 31 -21.30 34.94 31.81
N PRO A 32 -22.45 35.21 32.44
CA PRO A 32 -22.51 36.29 33.44
C PRO A 32 -21.57 36.08 34.64
N ILE A 33 -21.34 34.83 35.06
CA ILE A 33 -20.44 34.48 36.15
C ILE A 33 -18.97 34.54 35.70
N MET A 34 -18.68 34.13 34.49
CA MET A 34 -17.31 34.11 33.93
C MET A 34 -16.77 35.52 33.67
N ILE A 35 -17.65 36.47 33.35
CA ILE A 35 -17.26 37.89 33.13
C ILE A 35 -16.83 38.55 34.44
N GLN A 36 -17.41 38.17 35.58
CA GLN A 36 -17.14 38.81 36.88
C GLN A 36 -15.84 38.32 37.53
N HIS A 37 -15.51 37.02 37.38
CA HIS A 37 -14.28 36.44 37.95
C HIS A 37 -13.84 35.23 37.16
N ALA A 38 -12.53 35.04 37.02
CA ALA A 38 -11.96 33.81 36.43
C ALA A 38 -12.40 32.59 37.26
N VAL A 39 -12.82 31.52 36.54
CA VAL A 39 -13.24 30.26 37.15
C VAL A 39 -12.02 29.35 37.24
N SER A 40 -11.72 28.87 38.46
CA SER A 40 -10.56 27.98 38.70
C SER A 40 -10.93 26.51 38.40
N ASN A 41 -9.91 25.68 38.11
CA ASN A 41 -10.11 24.25 37.82
C ASN A 41 -10.67 23.45 39.01
N ASN A 42 -10.68 24.03 40.23
CA ASN A 42 -11.25 23.40 41.43
C ASN A 42 -12.70 23.77 41.70
N GLU A 43 -13.31 24.59 40.84
CA GLU A 43 -14.70 24.99 40.97
C GLU A 43 -15.57 24.22 39.95
N ALA A 44 -16.82 24.00 40.30
CA ALA A 44 -17.88 23.57 39.41
C ALA A 44 -18.99 24.61 39.38
N LEU A 45 -19.72 24.68 38.29
CA LEU A 45 -20.80 25.63 38.08
C LEU A 45 -22.12 24.88 38.04
N LEU A 46 -23.10 25.31 38.82
CA LEU A 46 -24.45 24.75 38.84
C LEU A 46 -25.42 25.74 38.20
N PHE A 47 -26.15 25.32 37.19
CA PHE A 47 -27.23 26.08 36.56
C PHE A 47 -28.58 25.43 36.90
N ASP A 48 -29.48 26.23 37.49
CA ASP A 48 -30.84 25.83 37.80
C ASP A 48 -31.77 26.31 36.69
N GLU A 49 -32.24 25.39 35.87
CA GLU A 49 -33.13 25.68 34.72
C GLU A 49 -34.49 26.25 35.12
N THR A 50 -34.91 26.01 36.40
CA THR A 50 -36.20 26.52 36.92
C THR A 50 -36.16 27.98 37.28
N THR A 51 -35.03 28.43 37.82
CA THR A 51 -34.85 29.81 38.28
C THR A 51 -33.98 30.66 37.34
N GLY A 52 -33.35 30.05 36.33
CA GLY A 52 -32.41 30.69 35.40
C GLY A 52 -31.13 31.20 36.11
N ARG A 53 -30.87 30.77 37.31
CA ARG A 53 -29.73 31.25 38.12
C ARG A 53 -28.56 30.26 38.08
N ALA A 54 -27.35 30.84 37.96
CA ALA A 54 -26.12 30.10 38.03
C ALA A 54 -25.38 30.42 39.35
N LYS A 55 -24.76 29.41 39.97
CA LYS A 55 -23.90 29.59 41.15
C LYS A 55 -22.63 28.78 41.07
N ARG A 56 -21.57 29.23 41.72
CA ARG A 56 -20.34 28.48 41.95
C ARG A 56 -20.51 27.51 43.11
N ILE A 57 -19.99 26.33 42.95
CA ILE A 57 -19.90 25.30 43.99
C ILE A 57 -18.47 24.78 44.05
N ASN A 58 -18.02 24.36 45.24
CA ASN A 58 -16.76 23.68 45.34
C ASN A 58 -16.86 22.29 44.75
N ARG A 59 -15.89 21.88 43.92
CA ARG A 59 -15.88 20.57 43.29
C ARG A 59 -15.95 19.41 44.30
N ASN A 60 -15.47 19.67 45.55
CA ASN A 60 -15.58 18.71 46.65
C ASN A 60 -16.97 18.64 47.29
N GLU A 61 -17.87 19.59 47.02
CA GLU A 61 -19.27 19.55 47.48
C GLU A 61 -20.18 18.78 46.54
N LEU A 62 -19.66 18.34 45.42
CA LEU A 62 -20.32 17.44 44.46
C LEU A 62 -20.31 15.97 44.92
N ILE A 63 -19.85 15.67 46.11
CA ILE A 63 -19.90 14.35 46.69
C ILE A 63 -21.30 14.09 47.33
N GLU A 64 -22.36 14.02 46.56
CA GLU A 64 -23.17 12.79 46.59
C GLU A 64 -22.31 11.68 46.02
N PRO A 65 -22.39 10.45 46.56
CA PRO A 65 -21.64 9.37 45.94
C PRO A 65 -22.06 9.35 44.49
N VAL A 66 -21.23 9.88 43.63
CA VAL A 66 -21.18 9.46 42.24
C VAL A 66 -21.27 7.96 42.38
N PRO A 67 -22.36 7.28 41.91
CA PRO A 67 -22.35 5.84 41.89
C PRO A 67 -20.97 5.57 41.30
N GLN A 68 -20.13 4.89 42.10
CA GLN A 68 -18.79 4.50 41.65
C GLN A 68 -19.02 4.22 40.21
N GLN A 69 -18.44 5.06 39.33
CA GLN A 69 -18.29 4.57 38.00
C GLN A 69 -17.79 3.16 38.32
N GLU A 70 -18.69 2.19 38.24
CA GLU A 70 -18.27 0.90 37.78
C GLU A 70 -17.23 1.34 36.77
N GLU A 71 -15.92 1.18 37.14
CA GLU A 71 -14.95 1.10 36.09
C GLU A 71 -15.78 0.49 35.01
N ILE A 72 -16.11 1.29 33.98
CA ILE A 72 -16.50 0.69 32.75
C ILE A 72 -15.25 -0.13 32.54
N ILE A 73 -15.27 -1.34 33.12
CA ILE A 73 -14.70 -2.48 32.49
C ILE A 73 -15.34 -2.28 31.14
N VAL A 74 -14.64 -1.51 30.26
CA VAL A 74 -14.78 -1.69 28.85
C VAL A 74 -14.62 -3.19 28.83
N GLU A 75 -15.79 -3.88 28.90
CA GLU A 75 -15.84 -5.28 28.51
C GLU A 75 -14.98 -5.18 27.31
N GLN A 76 -13.77 -5.74 27.40
CA GLN A 76 -12.97 -5.93 26.23
C GLN A 76 -13.94 -6.73 25.38
N LYS A 77 -14.84 -5.96 24.71
CA LYS A 77 -15.68 -6.46 23.65
C LYS A 77 -14.66 -7.20 22.87
N ASP A 78 -14.74 -8.52 22.88
CA ASP A 78 -13.80 -9.40 22.21
C ASP A 78 -13.55 -8.75 20.86
N ILE A 79 -12.48 -7.95 20.80
CA ILE A 79 -12.19 -7.16 19.60
C ILE A 79 -11.87 -8.26 18.62
N ASP A 80 -12.79 -8.52 17.69
CA ASP A 80 -12.59 -9.52 16.65
C ASP A 80 -11.12 -9.40 16.21
N PRO A 81 -10.23 -10.38 16.50
CA PRO A 81 -8.80 -10.27 16.24
C PRO A 81 -8.53 -9.92 14.79
N VAL A 82 -9.42 -10.33 13.89
CA VAL A 82 -9.38 -10.02 12.47
C VAL A 82 -9.65 -8.52 12.24
N LEU A 83 -10.67 -7.97 12.89
CA LEU A 83 -10.96 -6.54 12.77
C LEU A 83 -9.84 -5.68 13.38
N HIS A 84 -9.27 -6.12 14.50
CA HIS A 84 -8.11 -5.46 15.11
C HIS A 84 -6.92 -5.44 14.15
N LEU A 85 -6.58 -6.56 13.52
CA LEU A 85 -5.49 -6.65 12.55
C LEU A 85 -5.75 -5.74 11.33
N ILE A 86 -6.97 -5.73 10.80
CA ILE A 86 -7.34 -4.86 9.67
C ILE A 86 -7.18 -3.37 10.05
N ASN A 87 -7.63 -2.96 11.23
CA ASN A 87 -7.57 -1.57 11.66
C ASN A 87 -6.12 -1.11 11.96
N ASN A 88 -5.25 -2.04 12.33
CA ASN A 88 -3.83 -1.79 12.58
C ASN A 88 -2.93 -2.22 11.41
N ALA A 89 -3.46 -2.41 10.22
CA ALA A 89 -2.71 -2.88 9.05
C ALA A 89 -1.45 -2.04 8.74
N HIS A 90 -1.50 -0.71 8.99
CA HIS A 90 -0.37 0.20 8.79
C HIS A 90 0.86 -0.17 9.65
N LYS A 91 0.66 -0.81 10.81
CA LYS A 91 1.76 -1.21 11.71
C LYS A 91 2.57 -2.41 11.19
N ILE A 92 1.95 -3.21 10.34
CA ILE A 92 2.58 -4.40 9.74
C ILE A 92 3.01 -4.16 8.29
N LYS A 93 2.84 -2.94 7.78
CA LYS A 93 3.31 -2.59 6.44
C LYS A 93 4.84 -2.57 6.42
N PRO A 94 5.50 -3.30 5.49
CA PRO A 94 6.95 -3.24 5.37
C PRO A 94 7.44 -1.83 5.08
N GLU A 95 8.51 -1.39 5.73
CA GLU A 95 9.11 -0.07 5.51
C GLU A 95 9.62 0.13 4.08
N SER A 96 10.03 -0.97 3.44
CA SER A 96 10.50 -0.98 2.04
C SER A 96 9.38 -0.94 1.01
N LEU A 97 8.10 -0.96 1.43
CA LEU A 97 6.95 -0.93 0.54
C LEU A 97 6.32 0.47 0.53
N GLU A 98 6.49 1.20 -0.56
CA GLU A 98 5.78 2.45 -0.79
C GLU A 98 4.42 2.16 -1.43
N MET A 99 3.40 2.19 -0.60
CA MET A 99 1.99 2.05 -0.95
C MET A 99 1.15 2.80 0.07
N SER A 100 0.04 3.40 -0.35
CA SER A 100 -0.85 4.09 0.60
C SER A 100 -1.42 3.12 1.63
N ASP A 101 -1.58 3.58 2.87
CA ASP A 101 -2.05 2.75 3.99
C ASP A 101 -3.44 2.16 3.73
N ILE A 102 -4.30 2.87 2.99
CA ILE A 102 -5.62 2.35 2.65
C ILE A 102 -5.53 1.18 1.65
N LYS A 103 -4.66 1.24 0.64
CA LYS A 103 -4.45 0.13 -0.31
C LYS A 103 -3.85 -1.07 0.39
N TRP A 104 -2.87 -0.85 1.28
CA TRP A 104 -2.32 -1.90 2.12
C TRP A 104 -3.36 -2.52 3.05
N LYS A 105 -4.23 -1.70 3.66
CA LYS A 105 -5.33 -2.17 4.50
C LYS A 105 -6.30 -3.07 3.73
N TYR A 106 -6.61 -2.76 2.46
CA TYR A 106 -7.42 -3.65 1.61
C TYR A 106 -6.74 -5.00 1.38
N LEU A 107 -5.43 -5.02 1.11
CA LEU A 107 -4.68 -6.27 0.95
C LEU A 107 -4.71 -7.12 2.24
N VAL A 108 -4.45 -6.50 3.39
CA VAL A 108 -4.53 -7.19 4.69
C VAL A 108 -5.94 -7.74 4.93
N ARG A 109 -6.99 -6.94 4.67
CA ARG A 109 -8.38 -7.39 4.77
C ARG A 109 -8.66 -8.60 3.87
N SER A 110 -8.20 -8.57 2.63
CA SER A 110 -8.35 -9.69 1.70
C SER A 110 -7.71 -10.96 2.26
N ALA A 111 -6.45 -10.88 2.70
CA ALA A 111 -5.76 -12.02 3.28
C ALA A 111 -6.53 -12.61 4.47
N VAL A 112 -6.93 -11.79 5.44
CA VAL A 112 -7.53 -12.29 6.69
C VAL A 112 -9.01 -12.70 6.57
N ARG A 113 -9.73 -12.16 5.58
CA ARG A 113 -11.13 -12.50 5.30
C ARG A 113 -11.30 -13.53 4.19
N GLY A 114 -10.20 -14.00 3.57
CA GLY A 114 -10.24 -14.95 2.47
C GLY A 114 -10.92 -14.38 1.21
N LYS A 115 -10.75 -13.08 0.92
CA LYS A 115 -11.31 -12.40 -0.24
C LYS A 115 -10.34 -12.39 -1.41
N ASN A 116 -10.86 -12.20 -2.61
CA ASN A 116 -10.05 -12.10 -3.81
C ASN A 116 -9.81 -10.62 -4.14
N ILE A 117 -8.55 -10.26 -4.40
CA ILE A 117 -8.15 -8.92 -4.84
C ILE A 117 -7.38 -9.01 -6.15
N MET A 118 -7.65 -8.08 -7.06
CA MET A 118 -6.83 -7.85 -8.25
C MET A 118 -6.16 -6.49 -8.15
N MET A 119 -4.84 -6.47 -8.19
CA MET A 119 -4.06 -5.25 -8.31
C MET A 119 -3.80 -4.94 -9.78
N VAL A 120 -4.26 -3.77 -10.23
CA VAL A 120 -4.11 -3.30 -11.61
C VAL A 120 -3.22 -2.06 -11.66
N GLY A 121 -2.49 -1.87 -12.73
CA GLY A 121 -1.64 -0.69 -12.91
C GLY A 121 -0.45 -0.95 -13.82
N PRO A 122 0.39 0.07 -14.06
CA PRO A 122 1.55 -0.01 -14.93
C PRO A 122 2.57 -1.08 -14.52
N ALA A 123 3.41 -1.50 -15.47
CA ALA A 123 4.52 -2.39 -15.17
C ALA A 123 5.52 -1.72 -14.23
N GLY A 124 6.03 -2.47 -13.24
CA GLY A 124 7.06 -1.97 -12.32
C GLY A 124 6.58 -1.06 -11.20
N CYS A 125 5.25 -0.85 -11.01
CA CYS A 125 4.69 -0.05 -9.90
C CYS A 125 4.59 -0.80 -8.55
N GLY A 126 5.17 -2.01 -8.42
CA GLY A 126 5.27 -2.72 -7.13
C GLY A 126 4.13 -3.70 -6.81
N LYS A 127 3.18 -4.00 -7.72
CA LYS A 127 2.07 -4.94 -7.49
C LYS A 127 2.52 -6.31 -6.94
N THR A 128 3.40 -6.97 -7.68
CA THR A 128 3.91 -8.30 -7.29
C THR A 128 4.71 -8.24 -5.99
N GLN A 129 5.42 -7.14 -5.72
CA GLN A 129 6.15 -6.96 -4.45
C GLN A 129 5.18 -6.87 -3.28
N ALA A 130 4.15 -6.03 -3.35
CA ALA A 130 3.12 -5.91 -2.32
C ALA A 130 2.42 -7.25 -2.05
N ALA A 131 2.11 -8.01 -3.12
CA ALA A 131 1.51 -9.34 -2.99
C ALA A 131 2.43 -10.37 -2.31
N LYS A 132 3.75 -10.27 -2.50
CA LYS A 132 4.75 -11.15 -1.84
C LYS A 132 5.03 -10.75 -0.39
N ASP A 133 4.89 -9.47 -0.06
CA ASP A 133 5.12 -8.98 1.30
C ASP A 133 3.91 -9.20 2.22
N LEU A 134 2.70 -9.24 1.66
CA LEU A 134 1.46 -9.47 2.40
C LEU A 134 1.45 -10.77 3.24
N PRO A 135 1.77 -11.96 2.69
CA PRO A 135 1.77 -13.20 3.45
C PRO A 135 2.83 -13.20 4.56
N LYS A 136 3.99 -12.56 4.35
CA LYS A 136 5.02 -12.38 5.38
C LYS A 136 4.49 -11.52 6.53
N ALA A 137 3.89 -10.37 6.21
CA ALA A 137 3.35 -9.44 7.20
C ALA A 137 2.16 -10.03 7.98
N THR A 138 1.39 -10.94 7.38
CA THR A 138 0.22 -11.57 8.01
C THR A 138 0.50 -12.98 8.54
N ASN A 139 1.75 -13.46 8.43
CA ASN A 139 2.19 -14.82 8.81
C ASN A 139 1.30 -15.93 8.23
N ARG A 140 1.09 -15.89 6.90
CA ARG A 140 0.25 -16.84 6.17
C ARG A 140 1.05 -17.69 5.19
N PRO A 141 0.64 -18.93 4.91
CA PRO A 141 1.20 -19.73 3.83
C PRO A 141 1.12 -19.00 2.51
N PHE A 142 2.15 -19.07 1.68
CA PHE A 142 2.24 -18.36 0.42
C PHE A 142 2.52 -19.29 -0.75
N PHE A 143 1.74 -19.12 -1.82
CA PHE A 143 1.94 -19.81 -3.09
C PHE A 143 1.95 -18.80 -4.23
N TYR A 144 2.82 -19.02 -5.21
CA TYR A 144 3.04 -18.13 -6.33
C TYR A 144 2.87 -18.87 -7.66
N PHE A 145 2.01 -18.35 -8.52
CA PHE A 145 1.77 -18.87 -9.87
C PHE A 145 1.89 -17.73 -10.88
N ASN A 146 2.87 -17.80 -11.78
CA ASN A 146 2.98 -16.89 -12.91
C ASN A 146 2.15 -17.42 -14.08
N LEU A 147 0.94 -16.92 -14.22
CA LEU A 147 0.01 -17.36 -15.24
C LEU A 147 0.33 -16.77 -16.63
N GLY A 148 1.07 -15.64 -16.68
CA GLY A 148 1.52 -15.04 -17.93
C GLY A 148 2.62 -15.84 -18.64
N ALA A 149 3.36 -16.66 -17.92
CA ALA A 149 4.41 -17.53 -18.47
C ALA A 149 3.94 -18.96 -18.72
N THR A 150 2.72 -19.32 -18.30
CA THR A 150 2.19 -20.68 -18.40
C THR A 150 1.70 -20.96 -19.82
N GLN A 151 2.26 -21.98 -20.47
CA GLN A 151 1.81 -22.45 -21.79
C GLN A 151 0.69 -23.49 -21.68
N ASP A 152 0.70 -24.30 -20.63
CA ASP A 152 -0.31 -25.30 -20.32
C ASP A 152 -0.99 -24.99 -18.99
N PRO A 153 -2.16 -24.34 -19.02
CA PRO A 153 -2.91 -24.00 -17.82
C PRO A 153 -3.43 -25.20 -17.06
N ARG A 154 -3.79 -26.29 -17.74
CA ARG A 154 -4.30 -27.50 -17.09
C ARG A 154 -3.21 -28.13 -16.25
N SER A 155 -2.04 -28.33 -16.83
CA SER A 155 -0.88 -28.86 -16.11
C SER A 155 -0.54 -28.02 -14.86
N THR A 156 -0.60 -26.69 -14.98
CA THR A 156 -0.25 -25.79 -13.89
C THR A 156 -1.31 -25.74 -12.78
N LEU A 157 -2.60 -25.76 -13.13
CA LEU A 157 -3.72 -25.54 -12.21
C LEU A 157 -4.39 -26.84 -11.77
N ILE A 158 -4.39 -27.90 -12.60
CA ILE A 158 -5.06 -29.16 -12.30
C ILE A 158 -4.01 -30.23 -11.98
N GLY A 159 -3.15 -30.54 -12.93
CA GLY A 159 -2.13 -31.59 -12.81
C GLY A 159 -1.85 -32.27 -14.15
N ASN A 160 -1.03 -33.33 -14.07
CA ASN A 160 -0.59 -34.09 -15.24
C ASN A 160 -0.82 -35.58 -15.05
N THR A 161 -1.09 -36.25 -16.15
CA THR A 161 -1.17 -37.70 -16.20
C THR A 161 0.13 -38.26 -16.75
N HIS A 162 0.73 -39.18 -16.02
CA HIS A 162 1.96 -39.86 -16.41
C HIS A 162 1.73 -41.36 -16.58
N PHE A 163 2.41 -41.95 -17.54
CA PHE A 163 2.43 -43.39 -17.71
C PHE A 163 3.69 -43.97 -17.04
N LYS A 164 3.51 -44.74 -15.97
CA LYS A 164 4.60 -45.34 -15.19
C LYS A 164 4.24 -46.78 -14.81
N ASP A 165 5.18 -47.69 -14.97
CA ASP A 165 5.05 -49.09 -14.60
C ASP A 165 3.80 -49.80 -15.20
N GLY A 166 3.41 -49.40 -16.43
CA GLY A 166 2.25 -49.98 -17.10
C GLY A 166 0.91 -49.43 -16.69
N GLN A 167 0.89 -48.39 -15.86
CA GLN A 167 -0.34 -47.73 -15.36
C GLN A 167 -0.31 -46.21 -15.63
N THR A 168 -1.49 -45.66 -15.81
CA THR A 168 -1.68 -44.22 -15.91
C THR A 168 -1.88 -43.67 -14.49
N ILE A 169 -1.00 -42.75 -14.07
CA ILE A 169 -1.03 -42.12 -12.76
C ILE A 169 -1.28 -40.64 -12.96
N PHE A 170 -2.24 -40.06 -12.21
CA PHE A 170 -2.49 -38.65 -12.17
C PHE A 170 -1.73 -38.01 -10.98
N ASP A 171 -0.92 -36.99 -11.29
CA ASP A 171 -0.23 -36.16 -10.29
C ASP A 171 -0.89 -34.77 -10.24
N SER A 172 -1.50 -34.44 -9.10
CA SER A 172 -2.13 -33.13 -8.91
C SER A 172 -1.08 -32.00 -8.83
N SER A 173 -1.46 -30.83 -9.33
CA SER A 173 -0.55 -29.68 -9.35
C SER A 173 -0.30 -29.08 -7.96
N ALA A 174 0.73 -28.23 -7.86
CA ALA A 174 0.97 -27.43 -6.66
C ALA A 174 -0.20 -26.46 -6.35
N PHE A 175 -0.99 -26.08 -7.36
CA PHE A 175 -2.18 -25.23 -7.17
C PHE A 175 -3.28 -25.97 -6.40
N VAL A 176 -3.47 -27.27 -6.63
CA VAL A 176 -4.40 -28.09 -5.85
C VAL A 176 -4.01 -28.12 -4.38
N THR A 177 -2.72 -28.29 -4.10
CA THR A 177 -2.20 -28.19 -2.72
C THR A 177 -2.42 -26.82 -2.12
N ALA A 178 -2.19 -25.75 -2.90
CA ALA A 178 -2.34 -24.39 -2.45
C ALA A 178 -3.78 -24.06 -2.03
N ILE A 179 -4.77 -24.45 -2.85
CA ILE A 179 -6.19 -24.18 -2.54
C ILE A 179 -6.72 -25.01 -1.35
N GLN A 180 -6.10 -26.13 -1.03
CA GLN A 180 -6.41 -26.96 0.14
C GLN A 180 -5.71 -26.49 1.42
N THR A 181 -4.76 -25.56 1.32
CA THR A 181 -4.00 -25.05 2.47
C THR A 181 -4.78 -23.93 3.14
N LYS A 182 -5.27 -24.16 4.38
CA LYS A 182 -6.02 -23.16 5.16
C LYS A 182 -5.26 -21.83 5.29
N ASN A 183 -5.98 -20.73 5.15
CA ASN A 183 -5.43 -19.38 5.28
C ASN A 183 -4.32 -19.04 4.28
N ALA A 184 -4.13 -19.80 3.22
CA ALA A 184 -3.12 -19.49 2.21
C ALA A 184 -3.42 -18.18 1.48
N VAL A 185 -2.36 -17.45 1.15
CA VAL A 185 -2.36 -16.34 0.18
C VAL A 185 -1.80 -16.88 -1.13
N ILE A 186 -2.60 -16.89 -2.17
CA ILE A 186 -2.25 -17.42 -3.48
C ILE A 186 -2.12 -16.25 -4.45
N LEU A 187 -0.91 -16.03 -4.96
CA LEU A 187 -0.63 -15.00 -5.95
C LEU A 187 -0.76 -15.56 -7.36
N LEU A 188 -1.71 -15.02 -8.13
CA LEU A 188 -1.93 -15.26 -9.54
C LEU A 188 -1.30 -14.09 -10.33
N ASP A 189 -0.02 -14.20 -10.63
CA ASP A 189 0.73 -13.11 -11.24
C ASP A 189 0.51 -13.07 -12.77
N GLU A 190 0.47 -11.86 -13.31
CA GLU A 190 0.26 -11.59 -14.75
C GLU A 190 -1.05 -12.19 -15.32
N LEU A 191 -2.14 -12.17 -14.57
CA LEU A 191 -3.42 -12.80 -14.95
C LEU A 191 -3.97 -12.29 -16.28
N SER A 192 -3.73 -11.02 -16.64
CA SER A 192 -4.13 -10.43 -17.93
C SER A 192 -3.37 -11.01 -19.14
N ARG A 193 -2.25 -11.70 -18.91
CA ARG A 193 -1.47 -12.38 -19.96
C ARG A 193 -1.75 -13.88 -20.03
N ALA A 194 -2.52 -14.41 -19.08
CA ALA A 194 -2.82 -15.82 -18.99
C ALA A 194 -3.62 -16.32 -20.21
N HIS A 195 -3.48 -17.59 -20.50
CA HIS A 195 -4.31 -18.24 -21.52
C HIS A 195 -5.79 -18.27 -21.06
N PRO A 196 -6.79 -18.07 -21.94
CA PRO A 196 -8.22 -18.07 -21.57
C PRO A 196 -8.67 -19.33 -20.84
N GLU A 197 -8.04 -20.47 -21.11
CA GLU A 197 -8.31 -21.72 -20.40
C GLU A 197 -8.00 -21.61 -18.91
N ALA A 198 -6.93 -20.88 -18.50
CA ALA A 198 -6.66 -20.62 -17.10
C ALA A 198 -7.81 -19.86 -16.44
N TRP A 199 -8.39 -18.88 -17.16
CA TRP A 199 -9.54 -18.13 -16.65
C TRP A 199 -10.74 -19.02 -16.41
N ASN A 200 -11.04 -19.92 -17.37
CA ASN A 200 -12.16 -20.87 -17.24
C ASN A 200 -11.99 -21.79 -16.03
N ILE A 201 -10.78 -22.32 -15.81
CA ILE A 201 -10.47 -23.16 -14.63
C ILE A 201 -10.66 -22.36 -13.34
N LEU A 202 -10.24 -21.10 -13.31
CA LEU A 202 -10.31 -20.26 -12.14
C LEU A 202 -11.73 -19.75 -11.81
N MET A 203 -12.67 -19.79 -12.75
CA MET A 203 -14.04 -19.26 -12.57
C MET A 203 -14.73 -19.85 -11.33
N SER A 204 -14.72 -21.17 -11.17
CA SER A 204 -15.34 -21.86 -10.03
C SER A 204 -14.52 -21.71 -8.74
N VAL A 205 -13.19 -21.64 -8.85
CA VAL A 205 -12.27 -21.48 -7.71
C VAL A 205 -12.41 -20.10 -7.07
N LEU A 206 -12.61 -19.06 -7.88
CA LEU A 206 -12.72 -17.67 -7.45
C LEU A 206 -14.14 -17.26 -7.05
N ASP A 207 -15.15 -18.04 -7.43
CA ASP A 207 -16.56 -17.75 -7.13
C ASP A 207 -16.84 -17.89 -5.63
N GLU A 208 -17.26 -16.82 -4.96
CA GLU A 208 -17.47 -16.82 -3.51
C GLU A 208 -18.55 -17.84 -3.04
N GLY A 209 -19.49 -18.16 -3.91
CA GLY A 209 -20.58 -19.10 -3.61
C GLY A 209 -20.21 -20.58 -3.86
N GLN A 210 -19.15 -20.85 -4.61
CA GLN A 210 -18.80 -22.20 -5.02
C GLN A 210 -17.43 -22.66 -4.49
N ARG A 211 -16.37 -21.94 -4.82
CA ARG A 211 -14.99 -22.17 -4.35
C ARG A 211 -14.54 -23.64 -4.46
N TYR A 212 -14.58 -24.21 -5.64
CA TYR A 212 -14.11 -25.56 -5.89
C TYR A 212 -13.31 -25.67 -7.20
N LEU A 213 -12.48 -26.72 -7.27
CA LEU A 213 -11.82 -27.20 -8.47
C LEU A 213 -12.17 -28.67 -8.69
N ARG A 214 -12.55 -29.04 -9.90
CA ARG A 214 -12.80 -30.41 -10.28
C ARG A 214 -11.60 -30.99 -11.01
N LEU A 215 -11.17 -32.18 -10.62
CA LEU A 215 -10.04 -32.91 -11.21
C LEU A 215 -10.59 -34.00 -12.14
N ASP A 216 -11.05 -33.61 -13.35
CA ASP A 216 -11.66 -34.54 -14.29
C ASP A 216 -10.66 -35.55 -14.91
N GLU A 217 -9.36 -35.28 -14.78
CA GLU A 217 -8.26 -36.15 -15.23
C GLU A 217 -7.93 -37.27 -14.26
N ASP A 218 -8.37 -37.17 -13.01
CA ASP A 218 -8.20 -38.22 -12.00
C ASP A 218 -9.29 -39.28 -12.16
N ILE A 219 -8.96 -40.54 -11.85
CA ILE A 219 -9.85 -41.70 -12.00
C ILE A 219 -11.16 -41.48 -11.26
N ASP A 220 -11.11 -40.93 -10.06
CA ASP A 220 -12.27 -40.66 -9.21
C ASP A 220 -12.93 -39.30 -9.47
N SER A 221 -12.36 -38.50 -10.39
CA SER A 221 -12.80 -37.13 -10.71
C SER A 221 -13.21 -36.31 -9.48
N PRO A 222 -12.34 -36.20 -8.45
CA PRO A 222 -12.72 -35.58 -7.18
C PRO A 222 -12.94 -34.08 -7.33
N THR A 223 -13.89 -33.57 -6.53
CA THR A 223 -14.10 -32.14 -6.39
C THR A 223 -13.34 -31.62 -5.18
N ILE A 224 -12.36 -30.74 -5.41
CA ILE A 224 -11.51 -30.15 -4.40
C ILE A 224 -12.11 -28.83 -3.95
N THR A 225 -12.55 -28.72 -2.71
CA THR A 225 -13.06 -27.48 -2.15
C THR A 225 -11.89 -26.58 -1.69
N VAL A 226 -11.97 -25.29 -2.00
CA VAL A 226 -11.01 -24.30 -1.51
C VAL A 226 -11.12 -24.18 0.01
N ALA A 227 -10.02 -24.34 0.71
CA ALA A 227 -9.96 -24.32 2.16
C ALA A 227 -10.36 -22.95 2.73
N SER A 228 -10.85 -22.95 3.97
CA SER A 228 -11.27 -21.73 4.65
C SER A 228 -10.13 -20.72 4.79
N GLY A 229 -10.42 -19.45 4.59
CA GLY A 229 -9.47 -18.35 4.73
C GLY A 229 -8.46 -18.21 3.58
N VAL A 230 -8.56 -19.01 2.53
CA VAL A 230 -7.73 -18.83 1.32
C VAL A 230 -8.10 -17.52 0.65
N SER A 231 -7.10 -16.70 0.32
CA SER A 231 -7.23 -15.43 -0.39
C SER A 231 -6.44 -15.49 -1.69
N PHE A 232 -7.05 -15.05 -2.78
CA PHE A 232 -6.38 -14.93 -4.06
C PHE A 232 -6.02 -13.47 -4.32
N ILE A 233 -4.76 -13.24 -4.65
CA ILE A 233 -4.24 -11.94 -5.08
C ILE A 233 -3.86 -12.08 -6.54
N ALA A 234 -4.54 -11.38 -7.42
CA ALA A 234 -4.17 -11.32 -8.83
C ALA A 234 -3.40 -10.03 -9.15
N THR A 235 -2.48 -10.09 -10.12
CA THR A 235 -1.89 -8.89 -10.70
C THR A 235 -2.25 -8.82 -12.18
N ALA A 236 -2.53 -7.63 -12.67
CA ALA A 236 -2.80 -7.39 -14.07
C ALA A 236 -2.20 -6.04 -14.51
N ASN A 237 -1.70 -6.01 -15.74
CA ASN A 237 -1.41 -4.77 -16.42
C ASN A 237 -2.63 -4.47 -17.31
N ILE A 238 -3.29 -3.33 -17.07
CA ILE A 238 -4.46 -2.90 -17.83
C ILE A 238 -4.11 -1.58 -18.49
N GLY A 239 -4.28 -1.52 -19.81
CA GLY A 239 -3.98 -0.35 -20.62
C GLY A 239 -3.75 -0.75 -22.07
N THR A 240 -4.03 0.17 -22.99
CA THR A 240 -3.86 -0.05 -24.44
C THR A 240 -2.39 -0.16 -24.84
N GLU A 241 -1.48 0.31 -24.01
CA GLU A 241 -0.03 0.26 -24.18
C GLU A 241 0.56 -1.15 -23.99
N TYR A 242 -0.20 -2.08 -23.40
CA TYR A 242 0.29 -3.45 -23.16
C TYR A 242 -0.17 -4.40 -24.28
N THR A 243 0.59 -4.50 -25.35
CA THR A 243 0.31 -5.31 -26.54
C THR A 243 0.13 -6.80 -26.28
N SER A 244 0.66 -7.31 -25.16
CA SER A 244 0.56 -8.73 -24.77
C SER A 244 -0.54 -9.00 -23.76
N THR A 245 -1.32 -8.00 -23.35
CA THR A 245 -2.44 -8.19 -22.43
C THR A 245 -3.72 -8.47 -23.20
N ARG A 246 -4.51 -9.39 -22.68
CA ARG A 246 -5.84 -9.68 -23.17
C ARG A 246 -6.87 -8.87 -22.41
N VAL A 247 -7.95 -8.51 -23.06
CA VAL A 247 -9.11 -7.94 -22.35
C VAL A 247 -9.65 -9.03 -21.44
N LEU A 248 -9.60 -8.78 -20.14
CA LEU A 248 -10.14 -9.72 -19.15
C LEU A 248 -11.66 -9.79 -19.28
N ASP A 249 -12.20 -11.00 -19.19
CA ASP A 249 -13.63 -11.22 -19.15
C ASP A 249 -14.24 -10.49 -17.93
N ARG A 250 -15.36 -9.83 -18.16
CA ARG A 250 -16.08 -9.10 -17.10
C ARG A 250 -16.54 -10.03 -15.99
N ALA A 251 -16.95 -11.26 -16.32
CA ALA A 251 -17.33 -12.25 -15.33
C ALA A 251 -16.14 -12.66 -14.43
N LEU A 252 -14.90 -12.67 -14.97
CA LEU A 252 -13.71 -12.90 -14.17
C LEU A 252 -13.40 -11.69 -13.26
N LEU A 253 -13.54 -10.47 -13.77
CA LEU A 253 -13.31 -9.23 -13.00
C LEU A 253 -14.28 -9.11 -11.83
N ASP A 254 -15.55 -9.48 -12.01
CA ASP A 254 -16.58 -9.44 -10.94
C ASP A 254 -16.25 -10.35 -9.74
N ARG A 255 -15.30 -11.27 -9.88
CA ARG A 255 -14.82 -12.14 -8.78
C ARG A 255 -13.72 -11.53 -7.92
N PHE A 256 -13.28 -10.32 -8.25
CA PHE A 256 -12.22 -9.61 -7.56
C PHE A 256 -12.66 -8.24 -7.05
N GLU A 257 -12.18 -7.86 -5.90
CA GLU A 257 -12.10 -6.45 -5.49
C GLU A 257 -10.89 -5.83 -6.19
N ILE A 258 -11.07 -4.75 -6.93
CA ILE A 258 -9.99 -4.16 -7.75
C ILE A 258 -9.30 -3.04 -7.00
N ILE A 259 -7.97 -3.08 -6.94
CA ILE A 259 -7.11 -2.02 -6.40
C ILE A 259 -6.23 -1.50 -7.52
N GLU A 260 -6.39 -0.23 -7.85
CA GLU A 260 -5.48 0.46 -8.76
C GLU A 260 -4.19 0.83 -8.03
N VAL A 261 -3.06 0.41 -8.58
CA VAL A 261 -1.72 0.72 -8.09
C VAL A 261 -1.04 1.63 -9.10
N ASP A 262 -0.89 2.89 -8.74
CA ASP A 262 -0.26 3.88 -9.59
C ASP A 262 1.26 3.86 -9.46
N ILE A 263 1.94 4.55 -10.38
CA ILE A 263 3.37 4.81 -10.27
C ILE A 263 3.62 5.79 -9.13
N LEU A 264 4.76 5.65 -8.49
CA LEU A 264 5.15 6.51 -7.38
C LEU A 264 5.37 7.95 -7.86
N SER A 265 4.99 8.91 -7.04
CA SER A 265 5.38 10.32 -7.22
C SER A 265 6.88 10.49 -6.96
N LEU A 266 7.45 11.64 -7.37
CA LEU A 266 8.85 11.98 -7.10
C LEU A 266 9.23 11.74 -5.63
N SER A 267 8.46 12.31 -4.70
CA SER A 267 8.75 12.21 -3.27
C SER A 267 8.64 10.78 -2.72
N GLN A 268 7.71 9.98 -3.24
CA GLN A 268 7.57 8.58 -2.86
C GLN A 268 8.70 7.72 -3.42
N GLU A 269 9.13 7.98 -4.67
CA GLU A 269 10.26 7.29 -5.29
C GLU A 269 11.56 7.57 -4.52
N GLU A 270 11.81 8.85 -4.22
CA GLU A 270 12.96 9.28 -3.43
C GLU A 270 12.98 8.64 -2.04
N LEU A 271 11.82 8.62 -1.36
CA LEU A 271 11.67 7.97 -0.05
C LEU A 271 11.96 6.47 -0.12
N LEU A 272 11.44 5.77 -1.13
CA LEU A 272 11.70 4.35 -1.36
C LEU A 272 13.20 4.09 -1.56
N LEU A 273 13.83 4.83 -2.44
CA LEU A 273 15.26 4.67 -2.76
C LEU A 273 16.14 4.98 -1.55
N THR A 274 15.83 6.05 -0.80
CA THR A 274 16.55 6.42 0.43
C THR A 274 16.47 5.30 1.48
N LYS A 275 15.29 4.72 1.70
CA LYS A 275 15.12 3.60 2.63
C LYS A 275 15.87 2.35 2.18
N ARG A 276 15.94 2.10 0.88
CA ARG A 276 16.56 0.89 0.32
C ARG A 276 18.09 1.00 0.24
N PHE A 277 18.61 2.21 0.04
CA PHE A 277 20.05 2.48 -0.13
C PHE A 277 20.59 3.54 0.86
N PRO A 278 20.36 3.41 2.17
CA PRO A 278 20.51 4.51 3.13
C PRO A 278 21.97 4.98 3.32
N LYS A 279 22.96 4.20 2.92
CA LYS A 279 24.39 4.52 3.08
C LYS A 279 25.22 4.23 1.83
N SER A 280 24.67 3.56 0.85
CA SER A 280 25.40 3.09 -0.33
C SER A 280 25.31 4.06 -1.50
N VAL A 281 24.28 4.91 -1.53
CA VAL A 281 24.08 5.92 -2.59
C VAL A 281 23.88 7.27 -1.92
N SER A 282 24.51 8.32 -2.45
CA SER A 282 24.36 9.67 -1.89
C SER A 282 22.94 10.20 -2.10
N PRO A 283 22.40 11.05 -1.19
CA PRO A 283 21.08 11.65 -1.34
C PRO A 283 20.90 12.42 -2.66
N ASN A 284 21.95 13.12 -3.14
CA ASN A 284 21.91 13.86 -4.40
C ASN A 284 21.71 12.91 -5.59
N LEU A 285 22.41 11.77 -5.62
CA LEU A 285 22.24 10.76 -6.67
C LEU A 285 20.84 10.12 -6.61
N ILE A 286 20.33 9.83 -5.42
CA ILE A 286 18.94 9.33 -5.24
C ILE A 286 17.95 10.34 -5.82
N HIS A 287 18.11 11.63 -5.50
CA HIS A 287 17.26 12.69 -6.03
C HIS A 287 17.34 12.76 -7.56
N SER A 288 18.54 12.76 -8.14
CA SER A 288 18.74 12.76 -9.60
C SER A 288 18.04 11.56 -10.27
N VAL A 289 18.16 10.36 -9.71
CA VAL A 289 17.48 9.15 -10.22
C VAL A 289 15.97 9.28 -10.15
N ALA A 290 15.43 9.80 -9.04
CA ALA A 290 14.00 10.02 -8.87
C ALA A 290 13.48 11.10 -9.84
N ASP A 291 14.21 12.18 -10.07
CA ASP A 291 13.89 13.24 -11.02
C ASP A 291 13.86 12.72 -12.47
N ILE A 292 14.86 11.92 -12.88
CA ILE A 292 14.86 11.27 -14.19
C ILE A 292 13.60 10.42 -14.39
N ALA A 293 13.23 9.64 -13.37
CA ALA A 293 12.00 8.83 -13.43
C ALA A 293 10.76 9.70 -13.55
N ASP A 294 10.64 10.75 -12.73
CA ASP A 294 9.50 11.66 -12.74
C ASP A 294 9.36 12.41 -14.07
N ALA A 295 10.48 12.89 -14.63
CA ALA A 295 10.49 13.56 -15.93
C ALA A 295 10.00 12.63 -17.06
N THR A 296 10.46 11.37 -17.10
CA THR A 296 10.00 10.40 -18.11
C THR A 296 8.53 9.99 -17.90
N ARG A 297 8.06 9.92 -16.64
CA ARG A 297 6.66 9.61 -16.31
C ARG A 297 5.70 10.72 -16.71
N LYS A 298 6.12 11.99 -16.53
CA LYS A 298 5.37 13.16 -17.00
C LYS A 298 5.24 13.18 -18.51
N GLU A 299 6.32 12.92 -19.22
CA GLU A 299 6.31 12.85 -20.68
C GLU A 299 5.44 11.70 -21.20
N TRP A 300 5.54 10.52 -20.61
CA TRP A 300 4.70 9.36 -20.97
C TRP A 300 3.21 9.60 -20.75
N ARG A 301 2.83 10.40 -19.74
CA ARG A 301 1.42 10.74 -19.45
C ARG A 301 0.87 11.88 -20.30
N ALA A 302 1.72 12.65 -20.96
CA ALA A 302 1.28 13.77 -21.78
C ALA A 302 0.56 13.28 -23.05
N GLU A 303 -0.50 13.96 -23.45
CA GLU A 303 -1.26 13.60 -24.65
C GLU A 303 -0.39 13.60 -25.92
N ASP A 304 0.54 14.53 -26.04
CA ASP A 304 1.51 14.64 -27.12
C ASP A 304 2.90 14.13 -26.70
N GLY A 305 2.95 13.22 -25.72
CA GLY A 305 4.20 12.71 -25.17
C GLY A 305 5.02 11.92 -26.18
N LYS A 306 6.35 12.10 -26.12
CA LYS A 306 7.30 11.48 -27.05
C LYS A 306 7.69 10.06 -26.64
N LEU A 307 7.30 9.61 -25.45
CA LEU A 307 7.72 8.32 -24.89
C LEU A 307 6.58 7.32 -24.93
N SER A 308 6.81 6.16 -25.53
CA SER A 308 5.91 5.01 -25.50
C SER A 308 5.97 4.24 -24.19
N THR A 309 7.03 4.42 -23.41
CA THR A 309 7.26 3.82 -22.10
C THR A 309 7.90 4.82 -21.13
N MET A 310 8.00 4.46 -19.86
CA MET A 310 8.55 5.31 -18.81
C MET A 310 9.62 4.60 -18.00
N VAL A 311 10.43 5.35 -17.26
CA VAL A 311 11.33 4.79 -16.25
C VAL A 311 10.49 4.29 -15.07
N SER A 312 10.43 2.97 -14.90
CA SER A 312 9.73 2.30 -13.81
C SER A 312 10.55 2.29 -12.52
N THR A 313 9.88 2.12 -11.37
CA THR A 313 10.56 1.93 -10.07
C THR A 313 11.53 0.75 -10.06
N ARG A 314 11.31 -0.27 -10.89
CA ARG A 314 12.26 -1.39 -11.05
C ARG A 314 13.58 -0.91 -11.70
N MET A 315 13.50 0.01 -12.66
CA MET A 315 14.68 0.58 -13.31
C MET A 315 15.45 1.50 -12.35
N THR A 316 14.77 2.35 -11.59
CA THR A 316 15.41 3.23 -10.61
C THR A 316 16.14 2.46 -9.53
N VAL A 317 15.56 1.37 -9.05
CA VAL A 317 16.21 0.45 -8.10
C VAL A 317 17.48 -0.16 -8.70
N ARG A 318 17.44 -0.64 -9.96
CA ARG A 318 18.63 -1.16 -10.65
C ARG A 318 19.73 -0.11 -10.84
N VAL A 319 19.35 1.12 -11.16
CA VAL A 319 20.30 2.23 -11.22
C VAL A 319 20.97 2.42 -9.87
N CYS A 320 20.22 2.48 -8.78
CA CYS A 320 20.77 2.63 -7.45
C CYS A 320 21.63 1.42 -7.00
N GLU A 321 21.30 0.20 -7.43
CA GLU A 321 22.16 -0.98 -7.21
C GLU A 321 23.53 -0.80 -7.90
N LEU A 322 23.56 -0.37 -9.16
CA LEU A 322 24.80 -0.08 -9.87
C LEU A 322 25.59 1.09 -9.25
N LEU A 323 24.91 2.17 -8.84
CA LEU A 323 25.54 3.28 -8.12
C LEU A 323 26.18 2.81 -6.80
N ALA A 324 25.52 1.91 -6.07
CA ALA A 324 26.06 1.31 -4.85
C ALA A 324 27.29 0.43 -5.10
N ASP A 325 27.39 -0.16 -6.29
CA ASP A 325 28.57 -0.92 -6.75
C ASP A 325 29.67 -0.03 -7.32
N GLY A 326 29.49 1.30 -7.32
CA GLY A 326 30.52 2.29 -7.71
C GLY A 326 30.48 2.73 -9.18
N PHE A 327 29.43 2.37 -9.93
CA PHE A 327 29.22 2.90 -11.27
C PHE A 327 28.75 4.36 -11.22
N SER A 328 29.10 5.15 -12.21
CA SER A 328 28.55 6.49 -12.40
C SER A 328 27.07 6.42 -12.84
N LEU A 329 26.32 7.51 -12.65
CA LEU A 329 24.93 7.61 -13.10
C LEU A 329 24.80 7.38 -14.62
N SER A 330 25.77 7.85 -15.41
CA SER A 330 25.79 7.64 -16.86
C SER A 330 25.92 6.16 -17.23
N GLU A 331 26.88 5.47 -16.61
CA GLU A 331 27.11 4.04 -16.84
C GLU A 331 25.90 3.19 -16.36
N ALA A 332 25.36 3.52 -15.20
CA ALA A 332 24.18 2.84 -14.68
C ALA A 332 22.96 3.04 -15.60
N ALA A 333 22.76 4.24 -16.14
CA ALA A 333 21.65 4.53 -17.04
C ALA A 333 21.80 3.85 -18.41
N GLU A 334 23.02 3.69 -18.91
CA GLU A 334 23.30 2.99 -20.18
C GLU A 334 22.81 1.53 -20.16
N VAL A 335 22.84 0.90 -18.99
CA VAL A 335 22.44 -0.51 -18.83
C VAL A 335 21.00 -0.65 -18.30
N ALA A 336 20.59 0.17 -17.35
CA ALA A 336 19.35 -0.01 -16.61
C ALA A 336 18.17 0.81 -17.16
N ILE A 337 18.42 1.83 -18.00
CA ILE A 337 17.38 2.72 -18.53
C ILE A 337 17.33 2.69 -20.06
N LEU A 338 18.43 3.09 -20.71
CA LEU A 338 18.43 3.38 -22.14
C LEU A 338 18.02 2.23 -23.07
N PRO A 339 18.31 0.94 -22.77
CA PRO A 339 17.92 -0.17 -23.63
C PRO A 339 16.41 -0.37 -23.75
N PHE A 340 15.61 0.19 -22.82
CA PHE A 340 14.16 0.04 -22.82
C PHE A 340 13.43 1.07 -23.70
N PHE A 341 14.16 2.04 -24.26
CA PHE A 341 13.62 3.07 -25.14
C PHE A 341 14.07 2.84 -26.59
N ASP A 342 13.14 3.11 -27.53
CA ASP A 342 13.40 2.89 -28.93
C ASP A 342 14.54 3.80 -29.45
N ALA A 343 15.46 3.22 -30.20
CA ALA A 343 16.55 3.92 -30.87
C ALA A 343 16.24 4.32 -32.32
N SER A 344 15.09 3.87 -32.85
CA SER A 344 14.67 4.19 -34.22
C SER A 344 14.36 5.68 -34.34
N GLY A 345 14.82 6.33 -35.39
CA GLY A 345 14.65 7.80 -35.57
C GLY A 345 15.89 8.65 -35.26
N GLY A 346 17.03 8.05 -34.89
CA GLY A 346 18.30 8.77 -34.73
C GLY A 346 18.22 9.83 -33.62
N THR A 347 18.44 11.11 -33.99
CA THR A 347 18.39 12.25 -33.06
C THR A 347 17.02 12.51 -32.45
N ASP A 348 15.94 12.09 -33.10
CA ASP A 348 14.56 12.28 -32.66
C ASP A 348 13.99 11.04 -31.97
N SER A 349 14.83 10.02 -31.70
CA SER A 349 14.43 8.80 -31.03
C SER A 349 14.10 9.01 -29.54
N GLU A 350 13.22 8.17 -28.98
CA GLU A 350 12.91 8.14 -27.56
C GLU A 350 14.19 8.03 -26.71
N ARG A 351 15.12 7.16 -27.13
CA ARG A 351 16.39 6.95 -26.43
C ARG A 351 17.23 8.23 -26.39
N THR A 352 17.27 8.99 -27.48
CA THR A 352 18.00 10.28 -27.53
C THR A 352 17.34 11.30 -26.59
N PHE A 353 16.02 11.35 -26.57
CA PHE A 353 15.28 12.21 -25.66
C PHE A 353 15.54 11.88 -24.19
N VAL A 354 15.54 10.59 -23.83
CA VAL A 354 15.86 10.14 -22.46
C VAL A 354 17.34 10.44 -22.12
N LYS A 355 18.28 10.30 -23.06
CA LYS A 355 19.67 10.73 -22.85
C LYS A 355 19.77 12.22 -22.49
N GLN A 356 18.99 13.09 -23.13
CA GLN A 356 18.97 14.53 -22.81
C GLN A 356 18.42 14.79 -21.39
N ILE A 357 17.38 14.06 -20.97
CA ILE A 357 16.87 14.13 -19.60
C ILE A 357 17.98 13.75 -18.61
N ILE A 358 18.66 12.61 -18.82
CA ILE A 358 19.75 12.15 -17.95
C ILE A 358 20.87 13.18 -17.87
N GLN A 359 21.33 13.69 -19.02
CA GLN A 359 22.42 14.71 -19.10
C GLN A 359 22.06 16.00 -18.35
N LYS A 360 20.78 16.41 -18.38
CA LYS A 360 20.32 17.60 -17.65
C LYS A 360 20.51 17.44 -16.14
N HIS A 361 20.22 16.25 -15.59
CA HIS A 361 20.37 15.97 -14.16
C HIS A 361 21.84 15.76 -13.76
N MET A 362 22.67 15.20 -14.64
CA MET A 362 24.14 15.12 -14.44
C MET A 362 24.82 16.48 -14.41
N ALA A 363 24.38 17.43 -15.24
CA ALA A 363 24.96 18.79 -15.26
C ALA A 363 24.72 19.55 -13.95
N THR A 364 23.70 19.19 -13.20
CA THR A 364 23.42 19.74 -11.86
C THR A 364 24.44 19.23 -10.83
N GLU A 365 24.89 17.98 -10.92
CA GLU A 365 25.95 17.43 -10.06
C GLU A 365 27.30 18.14 -10.27
N ILE A 366 27.67 18.45 -11.51
CA ILE A 366 28.92 19.16 -11.82
C ILE A 366 28.87 20.58 -11.23
N LYS A 367 27.75 21.26 -11.20
CA LYS A 367 27.61 22.58 -10.58
C LYS A 367 27.82 22.56 -9.07
N ASP A 368 27.36 21.51 -8.39
CA ASP A 368 27.55 21.36 -6.95
C ASP A 368 29.01 21.07 -6.57
N ILE A 369 29.72 20.33 -7.39
CA ILE A 369 31.19 20.11 -7.22
C ILE A 369 31.96 21.42 -7.37
N PHE A 370 31.61 22.28 -8.34
CA PHE A 370 32.25 23.59 -8.50
C PHE A 370 31.90 24.59 -7.39
N ASN A 371 30.77 24.42 -6.72
CA ASN A 371 30.41 25.26 -5.56
C ASN A 371 31.07 24.77 -4.24
N ALA A 372 31.47 23.51 -4.13
CA ALA A 372 32.22 22.99 -2.99
C ALA A 372 33.64 23.48 -2.94
N ASP A 373 34.30 23.63 -4.12
CA ASP A 373 35.69 24.12 -4.22
C ASP A 373 35.83 25.64 -3.94
N SER A 374 34.74 26.39 -3.83
CA SER A 374 34.78 27.84 -3.58
C SER A 374 34.82 28.23 -2.09
N VAL A 375 34.82 27.28 -1.15
CA VAL A 375 34.83 27.54 0.30
C VAL A 375 36.22 27.45 0.94
N ASP A 376 37.23 26.91 0.27
CA ASP A 376 38.57 26.73 0.83
C ASP A 376 39.63 27.81 0.38
N GLN A 377 39.18 29.02 0.06
CA GLN A 377 40.11 30.14 -0.15
C GLN A 377 39.92 31.24 0.91
N VAL A 378 40.22 30.96 2.14
CA VAL A 378 40.68 31.99 3.08
C VAL A 378 41.53 31.31 4.15
N GLU A 379 42.85 31.34 3.94
CA GLU A 379 43.89 31.57 4.93
C GLU A 379 45.27 31.45 4.24
N GLN A 380 45.66 32.49 3.56
CA GLN A 380 47.07 32.74 3.38
C GLN A 380 47.54 33.63 4.50
N ASN A 381 48.30 33.04 5.40
CA ASN A 381 49.02 33.72 6.45
C ASN A 381 50.26 34.43 5.82
N PRO A 382 50.55 35.69 6.16
CA PRO A 382 51.70 36.40 5.64
C PRO A 382 52.88 36.18 6.59
N PHE A 383 53.87 35.39 6.11
CA PHE A 383 55.31 35.59 6.43
C PHE A 383 56.15 35.04 5.30
#